data_940aaffba383fb525901c5ab14dcde8f
#
_entry.id   940aaffba383fb525901c5ab14dcde8f
#
_cell.length_a   1.000
_cell.length_b   1.000
_cell.length_c   1.000
_cell.angle_alpha   90.00
_cell.angle_beta   90.00
_cell.angle_gamma   90.00
#
_symmetry.space_group_name_H-M   'P 1'
#
loop_
_entity.id
_entity.type
_entity.pdbx_description
1 polymer ?
#
loop_
_entity_poly.entity_id
_entity_poly.type
_entity_poly.pdbx_seq_one_letter_code
_entity_poly.pdbx_strand_id
1 'polypeptide(L)'
;KYNAVRQYTAGEGRYFVHKFGCGTEDAAIIEALRSNPYGRCVYHCDNNVCDHQVAALEFEGGIAAVFTVSAFSQRNTRTIKLMGTEGEIGGCMEDGEIVLRRFADGTTEHFTVTHAGTKHCGGDGGLMRRFAEAVNADERFADARIFEAHRLALEAERVRKRNES
;
A
#
# COMPACT_ATOMS: atom_id res chain seq x y z
N LYS A 1 -6.10 -22.92 -0.76
CA LYS A 1 -7.52 -22.78 -0.44
C LYS A 1 -7.67 -21.89 0.78
N TYR A 2 -8.42 -20.79 0.69
CA TYR A 2 -8.63 -19.86 1.80
C TYR A 2 -9.31 -20.56 2.98
N ASN A 3 -8.83 -20.28 4.19
CA ASN A 3 -9.38 -20.80 5.44
C ASN A 3 -9.38 -19.67 6.48
N ALA A 4 -10.53 -19.03 6.69
CA ALA A 4 -10.68 -17.90 7.60
C ALA A 4 -10.30 -18.29 9.04
N VAL A 5 -10.71 -19.47 9.52
CA VAL A 5 -10.37 -19.92 10.89
C VAL A 5 -8.86 -19.92 11.07
N ARG A 6 -8.13 -20.59 10.21
CA ARG A 6 -6.66 -20.65 10.30
C ARG A 6 -6.03 -19.26 10.18
N GLN A 7 -6.55 -18.42 9.29
CA GLN A 7 -6.02 -17.07 9.08
C GLN A 7 -6.09 -16.22 10.35
N TYR A 8 -7.20 -16.29 11.08
CA TYR A 8 -7.45 -15.43 12.22
C TYR A 8 -7.14 -16.05 13.58
N THR A 9 -6.96 -17.38 13.68
CA THR A 9 -6.52 -18.03 14.93
C THR A 9 -5.02 -18.25 15.00
N ALA A 10 -4.37 -18.56 13.87
CA ALA A 10 -2.94 -18.93 13.84
C ALA A 10 -2.12 -18.19 12.76
N GLY A 11 -2.78 -17.42 11.86
CA GLY A 11 -2.12 -16.69 10.79
C GLY A 11 -1.91 -15.20 11.10
N GLU A 12 -1.38 -14.47 10.13
CA GLU A 12 -1.13 -13.03 10.25
C GLU A 12 -2.40 -12.21 10.45
N GLY A 13 -3.56 -12.73 10.03
CA GLY A 13 -4.87 -12.11 10.25
C GLY A 13 -5.24 -11.97 11.73
N ARG A 14 -4.58 -12.68 12.65
CA ARG A 14 -4.83 -12.56 14.09
C ARG A 14 -4.68 -11.13 14.59
N TYR A 15 -3.82 -10.34 13.98
CA TYR A 15 -3.68 -8.92 14.27
C TYR A 15 -4.99 -8.14 14.11
N PHE A 16 -5.88 -8.55 13.21
CA PHE A 16 -7.14 -7.86 12.93
C PHE A 16 -8.32 -8.29 13.81
N VAL A 17 -8.14 -9.29 14.68
CA VAL A 17 -9.23 -9.83 15.53
C VAL A 17 -9.85 -8.76 16.43
N HIS A 18 -9.08 -7.75 16.84
CA HIS A 18 -9.60 -6.61 17.61
C HIS A 18 -10.76 -5.88 16.90
N LYS A 19 -10.91 -6.04 15.59
CA LYS A 19 -11.98 -5.44 14.78
C LYS A 19 -13.28 -6.27 14.79
N PHE A 20 -13.25 -7.48 15.34
CA PHE A 20 -14.40 -8.37 15.30
C PHE A 20 -15.41 -8.07 16.42
N GLY A 21 -15.01 -7.30 17.44
CA GLY A 21 -15.86 -7.01 18.60
C GLY A 21 -16.07 -8.24 19.51
N CYS A 22 -15.19 -9.24 19.43
CA CYS A 22 -15.20 -10.46 20.25
C CYS A 22 -13.93 -10.55 21.10
N GLY A 23 -13.89 -11.55 22.00
CA GLY A 23 -12.68 -11.90 22.75
C GLY A 23 -11.55 -12.41 21.84
N THR A 24 -10.35 -12.52 22.41
CA THR A 24 -9.14 -12.96 21.69
C THR A 24 -8.95 -14.49 21.71
N GLU A 25 -9.80 -15.21 22.42
CA GLU A 25 -9.79 -16.67 22.48
C GLU A 25 -10.26 -17.27 21.17
N ASP A 26 -9.64 -18.36 20.74
CA ASP A 26 -9.93 -18.98 19.44
C ASP A 26 -11.40 -19.37 19.27
N ALA A 27 -12.05 -19.84 20.34
CA ALA A 27 -13.48 -20.17 20.31
C ALA A 27 -14.37 -18.93 20.02
N ALA A 28 -14.06 -17.80 20.62
CA ALA A 28 -14.77 -16.54 20.39
C ALA A 28 -14.54 -16.01 18.96
N ILE A 29 -13.31 -16.14 18.47
CA ILE A 29 -12.94 -15.77 17.08
C ILE A 29 -13.73 -16.64 16.09
N ILE A 30 -13.74 -17.96 16.28
CA ILE A 30 -14.44 -18.90 15.38
C ILE A 30 -15.94 -18.60 15.36
N GLU A 31 -16.55 -18.32 16.49
CA GLU A 31 -17.98 -17.97 16.55
C GLU A 31 -18.26 -16.64 15.86
N ALA A 32 -17.41 -15.62 16.08
CA ALA A 32 -17.54 -14.34 15.40
C ALA A 32 -17.43 -14.47 13.88
N LEU A 33 -16.57 -15.33 13.35
CA LEU A 33 -16.39 -15.56 11.91
C LEU A 33 -17.62 -16.15 11.23
N ARG A 34 -18.58 -16.73 11.96
CA ARG A 34 -19.83 -17.27 11.38
C ARG A 34 -20.73 -16.18 10.80
N SER A 35 -20.74 -15.02 11.40
CA SER A 35 -21.59 -13.89 11.01
C SER A 35 -20.81 -12.66 10.52
N ASN A 36 -19.51 -12.59 10.81
CA ASN A 36 -18.67 -11.46 10.46
C ASN A 36 -18.23 -11.54 8.98
N PRO A 37 -18.15 -10.41 8.24
CA PRO A 37 -17.64 -10.36 6.87
C PRO A 37 -16.25 -11.01 6.69
N TYR A 38 -15.39 -10.96 7.69
CA TYR A 38 -14.06 -11.60 7.65
C TYR A 38 -14.09 -13.13 7.59
N GLY A 39 -15.23 -13.77 7.91
CA GLY A 39 -15.40 -15.22 7.75
C GLY A 39 -15.67 -15.65 6.31
N ARG A 40 -16.03 -14.73 5.42
CA ARG A 40 -16.34 -15.03 4.03
C ARG A 40 -15.08 -15.36 3.24
N CYS A 41 -15.24 -16.19 2.21
CA CYS A 41 -14.15 -16.52 1.31
C CYS A 41 -13.77 -15.30 0.48
N VAL A 42 -12.51 -14.88 0.54
CA VAL A 42 -12.02 -13.71 -0.21
C VAL A 42 -12.10 -13.87 -1.73
N TYR A 43 -12.19 -15.10 -2.22
CA TYR A 43 -12.33 -15.40 -3.66
C TYR A 43 -13.78 -15.54 -4.15
N HIS A 44 -14.75 -15.55 -3.21
CA HIS A 44 -16.16 -15.79 -3.51
C HIS A 44 -17.05 -14.88 -2.66
N CYS A 45 -16.65 -13.64 -2.46
CA CYS A 45 -17.44 -12.62 -1.79
C CYS A 45 -17.97 -11.61 -2.81
N ASP A 46 -18.92 -10.80 -2.36
CA ASP A 46 -19.54 -9.70 -3.12
C ASP A 46 -18.72 -8.40 -3.03
N ASN A 47 -17.40 -8.52 -2.94
CA ASN A 47 -16.49 -7.39 -2.90
C ASN A 47 -16.59 -6.58 -4.22
N ASN A 48 -16.74 -5.27 -4.11
CA ASN A 48 -16.87 -4.36 -5.24
C ASN A 48 -15.67 -3.40 -5.41
N VAL A 49 -14.59 -3.65 -4.67
CA VAL A 49 -13.32 -2.94 -4.84
C VAL A 49 -12.30 -3.83 -5.54
N CYS A 50 -11.29 -3.25 -6.17
CA CYS A 50 -10.27 -4.03 -6.84
C CYS A 50 -9.44 -4.82 -5.80
N ASP A 51 -9.21 -6.09 -6.07
CA ASP A 51 -8.28 -6.95 -5.34
C ASP A 51 -6.98 -7.19 -6.13
N HIS A 52 -7.01 -6.94 -7.42
CA HIS A 52 -5.87 -6.86 -8.32
C HIS A 52 -6.15 -5.83 -9.42
N GLN A 53 -5.17 -5.04 -9.78
CA GLN A 53 -5.31 -4.02 -10.81
C GLN A 53 -3.95 -3.69 -11.44
N VAL A 54 -3.97 -3.41 -12.73
CA VAL A 54 -2.87 -2.76 -13.44
C VAL A 54 -3.41 -1.49 -14.07
N ALA A 55 -2.75 -0.36 -13.82
CA ALA A 55 -3.05 0.91 -14.44
C ALA A 55 -1.81 1.42 -15.19
N ALA A 56 -1.94 1.66 -16.48
CA ALA A 56 -0.94 2.36 -17.28
C ALA A 56 -1.28 3.84 -17.28
N LEU A 57 -0.29 4.66 -16.98
CA LEU A 57 -0.41 6.11 -16.85
C LEU A 57 0.58 6.77 -17.80
N GLU A 58 0.13 7.81 -18.47
CA GLU A 58 0.97 8.67 -19.29
C GLU A 58 0.86 10.10 -18.74
N PHE A 59 2.00 10.70 -18.46
CA PHE A 59 2.11 12.05 -17.92
C PHE A 59 2.60 13.01 -18.99
N GLU A 60 2.38 14.29 -18.77
CA GLU A 60 2.96 15.35 -19.60
C GLU A 60 4.48 15.18 -19.70
N GLY A 61 5.04 15.46 -20.88
CA GLY A 61 6.47 15.27 -21.13
C GLY A 61 6.87 13.84 -21.54
N GLY A 62 5.90 12.94 -21.78
CA GLY A 62 6.15 11.60 -22.28
C GLY A 62 6.62 10.59 -21.23
N ILE A 63 6.42 10.88 -19.95
CA ILE A 63 6.72 9.96 -18.86
C ILE A 63 5.60 8.94 -18.78
N ALA A 64 5.94 7.66 -18.87
CA ALA A 64 5.00 6.55 -18.68
C ALA A 64 5.23 5.85 -17.35
N ALA A 65 4.16 5.43 -16.71
CA ALA A 65 4.22 4.63 -15.48
C ALA A 65 3.23 3.48 -15.53
N VAL A 66 3.57 2.39 -14.83
CA VAL A 66 2.69 1.26 -14.60
C VAL A 66 2.53 1.08 -13.09
N PHE A 67 1.30 1.18 -12.63
CA PHE A 67 0.93 0.88 -11.25
C PHE A 67 0.29 -0.51 -11.21
N THR A 68 0.81 -1.36 -10.33
CA THR A 68 0.26 -2.70 -10.13
C THR A 68 -0.07 -2.90 -8.65
N VAL A 69 -1.26 -3.37 -8.36
CA VAL A 69 -1.69 -3.77 -7.03
C VAL A 69 -2.22 -5.20 -7.04
N SER A 70 -1.94 -5.95 -5.99
CA SER A 70 -2.54 -7.26 -5.71
C SER A 70 -2.75 -7.41 -4.21
N ALA A 71 -3.97 -7.76 -3.82
CA ALA A 71 -4.29 -8.12 -2.43
C ALA A 71 -3.80 -9.52 -2.06
N PHE A 72 -3.42 -10.36 -3.04
CA PHE A 72 -3.06 -11.77 -2.86
C PHE A 72 -1.56 -11.98 -3.00
N SER A 73 -0.76 -11.22 -2.26
CA SER A 73 0.69 -11.37 -2.20
C SER A 73 1.14 -12.02 -0.88
N GLN A 74 2.26 -12.69 -0.89
CA GLN A 74 2.84 -13.29 0.32
C GLN A 74 3.29 -12.22 1.31
N ARG A 75 3.84 -11.11 0.81
CA ARG A 75 4.29 -9.97 1.61
C ARG A 75 3.51 -8.73 1.22
N ASN A 76 3.10 -7.97 2.21
CA ASN A 76 2.56 -6.63 1.98
C ASN A 76 3.72 -5.65 1.82
N THR A 77 4.14 -5.42 0.59
CA THR A 77 5.29 -4.56 0.26
C THR A 77 4.93 -3.56 -0.83
N ARG A 78 5.64 -2.45 -0.82
CA ARG A 78 5.58 -1.41 -1.86
C ARG A 78 6.94 -1.29 -2.50
N THR A 79 7.02 -1.69 -3.76
CA THR A 79 8.24 -1.58 -4.56
C THR A 79 8.10 -0.49 -5.59
N ILE A 80 9.20 0.17 -5.92
CA ILE A 80 9.27 1.16 -6.97
C ILE A 80 10.47 0.89 -7.87
N LYS A 81 10.30 1.11 -9.17
CA LYS A 81 11.41 1.18 -10.12
C LYS A 81 11.25 2.44 -10.96
N LEU A 82 12.26 3.28 -10.96
CA LEU A 82 12.36 4.47 -11.80
C LEU A 82 13.46 4.23 -12.83
N MET A 83 13.15 4.48 -14.08
CA MET A 83 14.10 4.36 -15.21
C MET A 83 14.27 5.73 -15.84
N GLY A 84 15.47 6.28 -15.74
CA GLY A 84 15.83 7.57 -16.30
C GLY A 84 16.83 7.44 -17.45
N THR A 85 17.29 8.56 -17.97
CA THR A 85 18.29 8.61 -19.05
C THR A 85 19.71 8.34 -18.57
N GLU A 86 20.00 8.56 -17.31
CA GLU A 86 21.33 8.42 -16.71
C GLU A 86 21.49 7.17 -15.85
N GLY A 87 20.38 6.53 -15.50
CA GLY A 87 20.41 5.36 -14.61
C GLY A 87 19.03 4.88 -14.23
N GLU A 88 19.00 3.92 -13.33
CA GLU A 88 17.76 3.40 -12.72
C GLU A 88 17.85 3.39 -11.21
N ILE A 89 16.70 3.59 -10.56
CA ILE A 89 16.54 3.46 -9.11
C ILE A 89 15.50 2.38 -8.85
N GLY A 90 15.84 1.42 -8.00
CA GLY A 90 14.91 0.44 -7.47
C GLY A 90 14.84 0.53 -5.95
N GLY A 91 13.69 0.20 -5.38
CA GLY A 91 13.56 0.19 -3.93
C GLY A 91 12.36 -0.61 -3.43
N CYS A 92 12.44 -1.02 -2.18
CA CYS A 92 11.36 -1.61 -1.41
C CYS A 92 11.18 -0.84 -0.12
N MET A 93 10.00 -0.25 0.06
CA MET A 93 9.75 0.62 1.20
C MET A 93 9.87 -0.13 2.53
N GLU A 94 9.35 -1.34 2.59
CA GLU A 94 9.31 -2.15 3.82
C GLU A 94 10.69 -2.69 4.22
N ASP A 95 11.59 -2.86 3.25
CA ASP A 95 12.97 -3.31 3.50
C ASP A 95 13.92 -2.13 3.76
N GLY A 96 13.47 -0.90 3.46
CA GLY A 96 14.29 0.30 3.59
C GLY A 96 15.47 0.33 2.63
N GLU A 97 15.39 -0.41 1.54
CA GLU A 97 16.48 -0.51 0.56
C GLU A 97 16.22 0.36 -0.67
N ILE A 98 17.26 1.07 -1.09
CA ILE A 98 17.30 1.81 -2.36
C ILE A 98 18.57 1.39 -3.10
N VAL A 99 18.43 1.03 -4.36
CA VAL A 99 19.55 0.68 -5.24
C VAL A 99 19.59 1.65 -6.41
N LEU A 100 20.68 2.37 -6.56
CA LEU A 100 20.95 3.26 -7.69
C LEU A 100 21.96 2.58 -8.63
N ARG A 101 21.63 2.49 -9.92
CA ARG A 101 22.53 2.00 -10.97
C ARG A 101 22.75 3.10 -11.99
N ARG A 102 24.00 3.50 -12.21
CA ARG A 102 24.39 4.52 -13.18
C ARG A 102 24.75 3.88 -14.51
N PHE A 103 24.31 4.44 -15.62
CA PHE A 103 24.63 3.92 -16.95
C PHE A 103 26.02 4.36 -17.42
N ALA A 104 26.48 5.54 -17.00
CA ALA A 104 27.75 6.11 -17.49
C ALA A 104 28.98 5.26 -17.16
N ASP A 105 29.01 4.65 -15.99
CA ASP A 105 30.16 3.90 -15.47
C ASP A 105 29.79 2.49 -14.98
N GLY A 106 28.53 2.11 -15.05
CA GLY A 106 28.04 0.81 -14.58
C GLY A 106 28.05 0.64 -13.05
N THR A 107 28.28 1.71 -12.30
CA THR A 107 28.31 1.64 -10.82
C THR A 107 26.95 1.34 -10.24
N THR A 108 26.97 0.60 -9.12
CA THR A 108 25.78 0.32 -8.30
C THR A 108 26.05 0.78 -6.88
N GLU A 109 25.13 1.60 -6.38
CA GLU A 109 25.16 2.09 -5.01
C GLU A 109 23.95 1.55 -4.25
N HIS A 110 24.14 1.15 -3.01
CA HIS A 110 23.09 0.66 -2.10
C HIS A 110 22.94 1.64 -0.94
N PHE A 111 21.70 2.04 -0.69
CA PHE A 111 21.35 2.89 0.43
C PHE A 111 20.36 2.14 1.32
N THR A 112 20.57 2.24 2.63
CA THR A 112 19.64 1.72 3.61
C THR A 112 18.99 2.89 4.33
N VAL A 113 17.67 2.94 4.31
CA VAL A 113 16.86 3.92 5.04
C VAL A 113 16.37 3.29 6.32
N THR A 114 16.82 3.82 7.45
CA THR A 114 16.35 3.38 8.75
C THR A 114 14.98 3.98 9.04
N HIS A 115 13.98 3.13 9.18
CA HIS A 115 12.64 3.55 9.56
C HIS A 115 12.59 3.84 11.08
N ALA A 116 12.04 4.98 11.45
CA ALA A 116 11.73 5.27 12.86
C ALA A 116 10.54 4.39 13.28
N GLY A 117 10.76 3.18 13.72
CA GLY A 117 9.91 2.14 14.34
C GLY A 117 8.39 2.30 14.51
N THR A 118 7.74 3.23 13.79
CA THR A 118 6.32 3.52 13.83
C THR A 118 5.62 2.97 12.58
N LYS A 119 4.29 2.82 12.66
CA LYS A 119 3.45 2.38 11.54
C LYS A 119 3.73 3.20 10.27
N HIS A 120 3.50 2.56 9.10
CA HIS A 120 3.74 3.15 7.78
C HIS A 120 5.19 3.66 7.57
N CYS A 121 6.16 2.89 8.08
CA CYS A 121 7.59 3.23 7.96
C CYS A 121 7.96 4.63 8.49
N GLY A 122 7.28 5.09 9.54
CA GLY A 122 7.50 6.41 10.14
C GLY A 122 6.71 7.55 9.48
N GLY A 123 5.96 7.28 8.42
CA GLY A 123 5.18 8.28 7.69
C GLY A 123 4.18 9.03 8.55
N ASP A 124 3.46 8.34 9.44
CA ASP A 124 2.47 8.96 10.33
C ASP A 124 3.12 9.99 11.26
N GLY A 125 4.23 9.63 11.86
CA GLY A 125 4.99 10.53 12.75
C GLY A 125 5.56 11.74 12.00
N GLY A 126 6.05 11.52 10.77
CA GLY A 126 6.55 12.58 9.89
C GLY A 126 5.44 13.56 9.50
N LEU A 127 4.28 13.06 9.11
CA LEU A 127 3.11 13.86 8.76
C LEU A 127 2.64 14.72 9.94
N MET A 128 2.50 14.12 11.12
CA MET A 128 2.06 14.84 12.33
C MET A 128 3.05 15.94 12.74
N ARG A 129 4.34 15.67 12.64
CA ARG A 129 5.39 16.66 12.91
C ARG A 129 5.29 17.83 11.93
N ARG A 130 5.23 17.54 10.63
CA ARG A 130 5.13 18.59 9.59
C ARG A 130 3.85 19.40 9.73
N PHE A 131 2.74 18.78 10.09
CA PHE A 131 1.50 19.48 10.38
C PHE A 131 1.65 20.45 11.56
N ALA A 132 2.23 19.99 12.68
CA ALA A 132 2.47 20.84 13.85
C ALA A 132 3.42 22.01 13.54
N GLU A 133 4.47 21.77 12.75
CA GLU A 133 5.40 22.82 12.29
C GLU A 133 4.66 23.88 11.46
N ALA A 134 3.83 23.44 10.51
CA ALA A 134 3.05 24.35 9.66
C ALA A 134 2.06 25.20 10.47
N VAL A 135 1.37 24.61 11.44
CA VAL A 135 0.46 25.31 12.34
C VAL A 135 1.21 26.37 13.15
N ASN A 136 2.38 26.01 13.70
CA ASN A 136 3.19 26.95 14.49
C ASN A 136 3.78 28.10 13.66
N ALA A 137 4.01 27.86 12.37
CA ALA A 137 4.53 28.86 11.43
C ALA A 137 3.44 29.64 10.70
N ASP A 138 2.16 29.40 11.00
CA ASP A 138 0.99 29.96 10.27
C ASP A 138 1.07 29.69 8.75
N GLU A 139 1.65 28.55 8.37
CA GLU A 139 1.73 28.11 6.96
C GLU A 139 0.46 27.39 6.53
N ARG A 140 0.06 27.62 5.28
CA ARG A 140 -0.96 26.78 4.65
C ARG A 140 -0.39 25.40 4.36
N PHE A 141 -0.90 24.39 5.04
CA PHE A 141 -0.55 22.99 4.79
C PHE A 141 -1.45 22.42 3.68
N ALA A 142 -1.17 22.84 2.45
CA ALA A 142 -1.85 22.29 1.27
C ALA A 142 -0.79 21.94 0.20
N ASP A 143 -0.72 20.66 -0.16
CA ASP A 143 0.12 20.19 -1.25
C ASP A 143 -0.76 19.72 -2.41
N ALA A 144 -0.67 20.41 -3.55
CA ALA A 144 -1.42 20.06 -4.75
C ALA A 144 -1.20 18.62 -5.22
N ARG A 145 -0.03 18.03 -4.91
CA ARG A 145 0.30 16.64 -5.24
C ARG A 145 -0.61 15.64 -4.53
N ILE A 146 -1.14 15.97 -3.36
CA ILE A 146 -2.11 15.13 -2.64
C ILE A 146 -3.40 15.00 -3.44
N PHE A 147 -3.90 16.11 -3.98
CA PHE A 147 -5.11 16.11 -4.81
C PHE A 147 -4.89 15.34 -6.11
N GLU A 148 -3.72 15.48 -6.72
CA GLU A 148 -3.38 14.76 -7.95
C GLU A 148 -3.33 13.25 -7.71
N ALA A 149 -2.71 12.78 -6.62
CA ALA A 149 -2.70 11.37 -6.26
C ALA A 149 -4.11 10.79 -6.07
N HIS A 150 -5.00 11.54 -5.41
CA HIS A 150 -6.40 11.13 -5.26
C HIS A 150 -7.14 11.12 -6.59
N ARG A 151 -6.92 12.14 -7.45
CA ARG A 151 -7.51 12.20 -8.79
C ARG A 151 -7.12 10.98 -9.62
N LEU A 152 -5.86 10.59 -9.62
CA LEU A 152 -5.37 9.42 -10.34
C LEU A 152 -6.02 8.12 -9.81
N ALA A 153 -6.13 7.95 -8.50
CA ALA A 153 -6.76 6.78 -7.91
C ALA A 153 -8.26 6.68 -8.27
N LEU A 154 -8.98 7.81 -8.21
CA LEU A 154 -10.40 7.88 -8.58
C LEU A 154 -10.61 7.61 -10.08
N GLU A 155 -9.73 8.11 -10.93
CA GLU A 155 -9.81 7.85 -12.38
C GLU A 155 -9.54 6.38 -12.70
N ALA A 156 -8.54 5.75 -12.06
CA ALA A 156 -8.28 4.33 -12.20
C ALA A 156 -9.50 3.48 -11.83
N GLU A 157 -10.19 3.81 -10.73
CA GLU A 157 -11.42 3.15 -10.31
C GLU A 157 -12.57 3.40 -11.29
N ARG A 158 -12.69 4.62 -11.83
CA ARG A 158 -13.70 4.94 -12.84
C ARG A 158 -13.50 4.15 -14.13
N VAL A 159 -12.26 4.00 -14.58
CA VAL A 159 -11.93 3.19 -15.78
C VAL A 159 -12.22 1.72 -15.53
N ARG A 160 -11.84 1.19 -14.34
CA ARG A 160 -12.15 -0.19 -13.97
C ARG A 160 -13.65 -0.48 -14.08
N LYS A 161 -14.49 0.33 -13.42
CA LYS A 161 -15.96 0.14 -13.44
C LYS A 161 -16.57 0.20 -14.82
N ARG A 162 -16.01 0.99 -15.74
CA ARG A 162 -16.48 1.02 -17.15
C ARG A 162 -16.13 -0.25 -17.92
N ASN A 163 -15.03 -0.90 -17.58
CA ASN A 163 -14.58 -2.11 -18.26
C ASN A 163 -15.25 -3.39 -17.73
N GLU A 164 -15.91 -3.32 -16.58
CA GLU A 164 -16.65 -4.44 -15.96
C GLU A 164 -18.16 -4.40 -16.27
N SER A 165 -18.66 -3.31 -16.85
CA SER A 165 -20.07 -3.14 -17.29
C SER A 165 -20.26 -3.56 -18.74
#